data_5e6105ff90b6fdbe278d9f94143ef8a6
#
_entry.id   5e6105ff90b6fdbe278d9f94143ef8a6
#
_cell.length_a   1.000
_cell.length_b   1.000
_cell.length_c   1.000
_cell.angle_alpha   90.00
_cell.angle_beta   90.00
_cell.angle_gamma   90.00
#
_symmetry.space_group_name_H-M   'P 1'
#
loop_
_entity.id
_entity.type
_entity.pdbx_description
1 polymer ?
#
loop_
_entity_poly.entity_id
_entity_poly.type
_entity_poly.pdbx_seq_one_letter_code
_entity_poly.pdbx_strand_id
1 'polypeptide(L)'
;MADAVKGLDTAMSAVLGLDAEKAEEACKKAEDSGKGFVTVANYNCPGQYVICGEQAAVEAAEQAAAELGAKRCIRLKVSAPFHTKYLETAGEKLFEHFKSVEFNKPSIPVAMNVSGDFLKDGEDLKELLKAQVSNSVRFESDAEALLKAGAETFIEIGPGN
;
A
#
# COMPACT_ATOMS: atom_id res chain seq x y z
N MET A 1 -12.51 -3.94 8.73
CA MET A 1 -12.06 -4.11 7.34
C MET A 1 -12.94 -5.09 6.56
N ALA A 2 -13.15 -6.35 6.99
CA ALA A 2 -13.98 -7.30 6.23
C ALA A 2 -15.40 -6.80 5.91
N ASP A 3 -16.07 -6.13 6.84
CA ASP A 3 -17.42 -5.59 6.62
C ASP A 3 -17.46 -4.42 5.62
N ALA A 4 -16.37 -3.69 5.44
CA ALA A 4 -16.30 -2.54 4.53
C ALA A 4 -16.30 -2.95 3.05
N VAL A 5 -15.97 -4.21 2.77
CA VAL A 5 -15.77 -4.74 1.41
C VAL A 5 -16.71 -5.90 1.09
N LYS A 6 -17.73 -6.11 1.92
CA LYS A 6 -18.69 -7.19 1.75
C LYS A 6 -19.43 -7.07 0.41
N GLY A 7 -19.30 -8.09 -0.42
CA GLY A 7 -19.93 -8.15 -1.75
C GLY A 7 -19.09 -7.56 -2.89
N LEU A 8 -17.87 -7.09 -2.62
CA LEU A 8 -16.92 -6.70 -3.65
C LEU A 8 -16.08 -7.91 -4.09
N ASP A 9 -15.98 -8.11 -5.39
CA ASP A 9 -15.07 -9.08 -5.98
C ASP A 9 -13.74 -8.40 -6.26
N THR A 10 -12.77 -8.64 -5.37
CA THR A 10 -11.49 -7.93 -5.36
C THR A 10 -10.32 -8.90 -5.32
N ALA A 11 -9.17 -8.44 -5.79
CA ALA A 11 -7.94 -9.22 -5.81
C ALA A 11 -6.73 -8.34 -5.45
N MET A 12 -5.67 -9.02 -5.02
CA MET A 12 -4.34 -8.44 -4.88
C MET A 12 -3.33 -9.33 -5.61
N SER A 13 -2.34 -8.71 -6.25
CA SER A 13 -1.29 -9.42 -6.98
C SER A 13 0.07 -8.76 -6.77
N ALA A 14 1.08 -9.56 -6.44
CA ALA A 14 2.46 -9.09 -6.41
C ALA A 14 3.02 -9.09 -7.84
N VAL A 15 3.48 -7.93 -8.30
CA VAL A 15 4.13 -7.70 -9.59
C VAL A 15 5.64 -7.63 -9.35
N LEU A 16 6.39 -8.51 -10.01
CA LEU A 16 7.83 -8.64 -9.85
C LEU A 16 8.58 -8.23 -11.11
N GLY A 17 9.65 -7.45 -10.94
CA GLY A 17 10.59 -7.13 -11.99
C GLY A 17 10.28 -5.88 -12.81
N LEU A 18 9.25 -5.10 -12.45
CA LEU A 18 9.02 -3.75 -12.96
C LEU A 18 9.62 -2.71 -12.02
N ASP A 19 9.79 -1.49 -12.51
CA ASP A 19 9.91 -0.28 -11.68
C ASP A 19 8.52 0.25 -11.28
N ALA A 20 8.49 1.23 -10.38
CA ALA A 20 7.25 1.82 -9.86
C ALA A 20 6.40 2.43 -10.98
N GLU A 21 7.03 3.20 -11.88
CA GLU A 21 6.36 3.89 -12.98
C GLU A 21 5.62 2.91 -13.90
N LYS A 22 6.25 1.78 -14.24
CA LYS A 22 5.61 0.75 -15.06
C LYS A 22 4.52 -0.01 -14.32
N ALA A 23 4.67 -0.22 -13.02
CA ALA A 23 3.61 -0.82 -12.22
C ALA A 23 2.37 0.09 -12.16
N GLU A 24 2.56 1.41 -12.01
CA GLU A 24 1.50 2.42 -12.09
C GLU A 24 0.90 2.51 -13.50
N GLU A 25 1.73 2.46 -14.55
CA GLU A 25 1.28 2.43 -15.94
C GLU A 25 0.39 1.21 -16.22
N ALA A 26 0.75 0.03 -15.70
CA ALA A 26 -0.06 -1.18 -15.82
C ALA A 26 -1.45 -1.00 -15.18
N CYS A 27 -1.51 -0.43 -13.98
CA CYS A 27 -2.77 -0.11 -13.32
C CYS A 27 -3.60 0.88 -14.16
N LYS A 28 -2.99 1.95 -14.63
CA LYS A 28 -3.67 2.96 -15.45
C LYS A 28 -4.23 2.37 -16.74
N LYS A 29 -3.47 1.56 -17.47
CA LYS A 29 -3.95 0.86 -18.68
C LYS A 29 -5.17 0.00 -18.38
N ALA A 30 -5.18 -0.69 -17.24
CA ALA A 30 -6.30 -1.50 -16.83
C ALA A 30 -7.55 -0.66 -16.53
N GLU A 31 -7.42 0.46 -15.80
CA GLU A 31 -8.52 1.38 -15.55
C GLU A 31 -9.05 2.01 -16.85
N ASP A 32 -8.17 2.47 -17.73
CA ASP A 32 -8.52 3.05 -19.05
C ASP A 32 -9.26 2.05 -19.94
N SER A 33 -9.09 0.74 -19.73
CA SER A 33 -9.84 -0.31 -20.42
C SER A 33 -11.28 -0.50 -19.90
N GLY A 34 -11.69 0.21 -18.86
CA GLY A 34 -13.03 0.15 -18.27
C GLY A 34 -13.32 -1.13 -17.46
N LYS A 35 -12.25 -1.84 -17.02
CA LYS A 35 -12.38 -3.08 -16.23
C LYS A 35 -12.62 -2.86 -14.74
N GLY A 36 -12.62 -1.61 -14.29
CA GLY A 36 -12.80 -1.23 -12.91
C GLY A 36 -11.57 -0.58 -12.29
N PHE A 37 -11.59 -0.44 -10.97
CA PHE A 37 -10.52 0.22 -10.21
C PHE A 37 -9.39 -0.75 -9.88
N VAL A 38 -8.16 -0.30 -10.10
CA VAL A 38 -6.94 -0.98 -9.62
C VAL A 38 -5.84 0.05 -9.34
N THR A 39 -5.06 -0.17 -8.31
CA THR A 39 -3.95 0.73 -7.93
C THR A 39 -2.77 -0.06 -7.39
N VAL A 40 -1.61 0.58 -7.30
CA VAL A 40 -0.47 0.04 -6.55
C VAL A 40 -0.75 0.25 -5.06
N ALA A 41 -1.02 -0.84 -4.34
CA ALA A 41 -1.31 -0.84 -2.91
C ALA A 41 -0.03 -0.84 -2.05
N ASN A 42 1.04 -1.49 -2.51
CA ASN A 42 2.32 -1.54 -1.80
C ASN A 42 3.49 -1.31 -2.76
N TYR A 43 4.35 -0.40 -2.37
CA TYR A 43 5.71 -0.20 -2.90
C TYR A 43 6.67 -0.83 -1.89
N ASN A 44 7.00 -2.12 -2.07
CA ASN A 44 7.77 -2.88 -1.08
C ASN A 44 9.28 -2.64 -1.20
N CYS A 45 9.80 -2.75 -2.41
CA CYS A 45 11.20 -2.47 -2.73
C CYS A 45 11.34 -2.38 -4.27
N PRO A 46 12.49 -1.90 -4.79
CA PRO A 46 12.75 -1.89 -6.23
C PRO A 46 12.46 -3.24 -6.88
N GLY A 47 11.54 -3.26 -7.83
CA GLY A 47 11.14 -4.47 -8.53
C GLY A 47 10.10 -5.36 -7.84
N GLN A 48 9.51 -4.90 -6.74
CA GLN A 48 8.43 -5.63 -6.04
C GLN A 48 7.31 -4.70 -5.59
N TYR A 49 6.21 -4.73 -6.32
CA TYR A 49 5.01 -3.92 -6.07
C TYR A 49 3.78 -4.81 -5.93
N VAL A 50 2.80 -4.38 -5.17
CA VAL A 50 1.52 -5.10 -5.04
C VAL A 50 0.42 -4.22 -5.62
N ILE A 51 -0.28 -4.73 -6.62
CA ILE A 51 -1.46 -4.10 -7.20
C ILE A 51 -2.73 -4.67 -6.53
N CYS A 52 -3.74 -3.83 -6.38
CA CYS A 52 -4.97 -4.19 -5.69
C CYS A 52 -6.16 -3.42 -6.25
N GLY A 53 -7.31 -4.09 -6.34
CA GLY A 53 -8.54 -3.49 -6.85
C GLY A 53 -9.61 -4.52 -7.15
N GLU A 54 -10.52 -4.18 -8.06
CA GLU A 54 -11.53 -5.10 -8.58
C GLU A 54 -10.87 -6.23 -9.37
N GLN A 55 -11.39 -7.45 -9.24
CA GLN A 55 -10.74 -8.63 -9.80
C GLN A 55 -10.46 -8.50 -11.29
N ALA A 56 -11.44 -8.05 -12.08
CA ALA A 56 -11.29 -7.88 -13.52
C ALA A 56 -10.24 -6.81 -13.89
N ALA A 57 -10.13 -5.74 -13.09
CA ALA A 57 -9.13 -4.70 -13.29
C ALA A 57 -7.72 -5.19 -12.91
N VAL A 58 -7.60 -5.96 -11.82
CA VAL A 58 -6.31 -6.58 -11.45
C VAL A 58 -5.86 -7.58 -12.50
N GLU A 59 -6.76 -8.37 -13.10
CA GLU A 59 -6.45 -9.27 -14.22
C GLU A 59 -5.93 -8.50 -15.44
N ALA A 60 -6.57 -7.40 -15.79
CA ALA A 60 -6.11 -6.55 -16.88
C ALA A 60 -4.75 -5.89 -16.58
N ALA A 61 -4.55 -5.47 -15.32
CA ALA A 61 -3.27 -4.89 -14.89
C ALA A 61 -2.12 -5.93 -14.90
N GLU A 62 -2.39 -7.19 -14.54
CA GLU A 62 -1.39 -8.27 -14.67
C GLU A 62 -0.98 -8.51 -16.15
N GLN A 63 -1.95 -8.45 -17.07
CA GLN A 63 -1.65 -8.57 -18.50
C GLN A 63 -0.81 -7.39 -18.99
N ALA A 64 -1.21 -6.16 -18.65
CA ALA A 64 -0.46 -4.95 -18.97
C ALA A 64 0.96 -4.97 -18.35
N ALA A 65 1.09 -5.44 -17.10
CA ALA A 65 2.39 -5.60 -16.46
C ALA A 65 3.29 -6.59 -17.20
N ALA A 66 2.75 -7.71 -17.67
CA ALA A 66 3.51 -8.68 -18.48
C ALA A 66 4.00 -8.06 -19.80
N GLU A 67 3.15 -7.26 -20.48
CA GLU A 67 3.52 -6.52 -21.70
C GLU A 67 4.62 -5.48 -21.44
N LEU A 68 4.63 -4.87 -20.24
CA LEU A 68 5.65 -3.91 -19.79
C LEU A 68 6.94 -4.58 -19.30
N GLY A 69 6.99 -5.91 -19.28
CA GLY A 69 8.18 -6.68 -18.96
C GLY A 69 8.24 -7.21 -17.53
N ALA A 70 7.12 -7.32 -16.84
CA ALA A 70 7.07 -7.98 -15.52
C ALA A 70 7.56 -9.42 -15.65
N LYS A 71 8.45 -9.84 -14.74
CA LYS A 71 8.96 -11.21 -14.70
C LYS A 71 7.89 -12.19 -14.22
N ARG A 72 7.02 -11.74 -13.32
CA ARG A 72 5.99 -12.58 -12.72
C ARG A 72 4.93 -11.72 -12.02
N CYS A 73 3.65 -12.16 -12.11
CA CYS A 73 2.56 -11.72 -11.26
C CYS A 73 2.11 -12.90 -10.39
N ILE A 74 1.92 -12.66 -9.09
CA ILE A 74 1.55 -13.69 -8.11
C ILE A 74 0.33 -13.25 -7.34
N ARG A 75 -0.81 -13.93 -7.53
CA ARG A 75 -2.02 -13.67 -6.77
C ARG A 75 -1.83 -13.96 -5.29
N LEU A 76 -2.23 -13.00 -4.46
CA LEU A 76 -2.16 -13.11 -3.02
C LEU A 76 -3.46 -13.68 -2.47
N LYS A 77 -3.35 -14.58 -1.49
CA LYS A 77 -4.51 -15.16 -0.79
C LYS A 77 -4.93 -14.24 0.35
N VAL A 78 -5.58 -13.14 0.02
CA VAL A 78 -6.06 -12.14 0.99
C VAL A 78 -7.58 -11.96 0.84
N SER A 79 -8.22 -11.48 1.90
CA SER A 79 -9.69 -11.41 2.01
C SER A 79 -10.26 -10.00 1.75
N ALA A 80 -9.41 -9.01 1.44
CA ALA A 80 -9.86 -7.63 1.26
C ALA A 80 -8.87 -6.84 0.39
N PRO A 81 -9.34 -5.78 -0.29
CA PRO A 81 -8.52 -4.87 -1.09
C PRO A 81 -7.81 -3.87 -0.17
N PHE A 82 -6.80 -4.36 0.56
CA PHE A 82 -6.04 -3.55 1.51
C PHE A 82 -5.36 -2.37 0.82
N HIS A 83 -5.24 -1.26 1.58
CA HIS A 83 -4.56 -0.04 1.12
C HIS A 83 -5.19 0.58 -0.13
N THR A 84 -6.53 0.50 -0.24
CA THR A 84 -7.31 1.11 -1.33
C THR A 84 -8.48 1.93 -0.79
N LYS A 85 -9.05 2.79 -1.63
CA LYS A 85 -10.23 3.62 -1.32
C LYS A 85 -11.42 2.83 -0.74
N TYR A 86 -11.52 1.54 -1.01
CA TYR A 86 -12.58 0.68 -0.48
C TYR A 86 -12.54 0.53 1.04
N LEU A 87 -11.43 0.87 1.67
CA LEU A 87 -11.26 0.82 3.12
C LEU A 87 -11.39 2.19 3.82
N GLU A 88 -11.79 3.26 3.13
CA GLU A 88 -11.98 4.59 3.75
C GLU A 88 -12.90 4.55 4.96
N THR A 89 -14.05 3.86 4.87
CA THR A 89 -14.97 3.70 6.00
C THR A 89 -14.36 2.95 7.19
N ALA A 90 -13.42 2.06 6.94
CA ALA A 90 -12.69 1.39 8.01
C ALA A 90 -11.67 2.34 8.67
N GLY A 91 -11.03 3.20 7.88
CA GLY A 91 -10.17 4.29 8.37
C GLY A 91 -10.94 5.28 9.25
N GLU A 92 -12.14 5.70 8.82
CA GLU A 92 -13.00 6.58 9.64
C GLU A 92 -13.37 5.95 10.99
N LYS A 93 -13.77 4.68 11.00
CA LYS A 93 -14.07 3.97 12.25
C LYS A 93 -12.85 3.83 13.16
N LEU A 94 -11.67 3.61 12.60
CA LEU A 94 -10.42 3.59 13.34
C LEU A 94 -10.12 4.95 13.96
N PHE A 95 -10.30 6.02 13.20
CA PHE A 95 -10.08 7.39 13.65
C PHE A 95 -11.03 7.76 14.80
N GLU A 96 -12.31 7.40 14.71
CA GLU A 96 -13.27 7.60 15.81
C GLU A 96 -12.78 6.91 17.10
N HIS A 97 -12.24 5.69 16.98
CA HIS A 97 -11.66 4.98 18.13
C HIS A 97 -10.45 5.72 18.71
N PHE A 98 -9.61 6.34 17.87
CA PHE A 98 -8.44 7.11 18.30
C PHE A 98 -8.79 8.36 19.11
N LYS A 99 -10.04 8.85 19.09
CA LYS A 99 -10.46 9.98 19.93
C LYS A 99 -10.35 9.67 21.42
N SER A 100 -10.49 8.39 21.79
CA SER A 100 -10.37 7.92 23.17
C SER A 100 -8.95 7.45 23.54
N VAL A 101 -8.00 7.50 22.61
CA VAL A 101 -6.61 7.05 22.80
C VAL A 101 -5.69 8.26 22.86
N GLU A 102 -4.85 8.32 23.87
CA GLU A 102 -3.76 9.30 23.94
C GLU A 102 -2.56 8.82 23.13
N PHE A 103 -2.08 9.68 22.23
CA PHE A 103 -0.88 9.43 21.43
C PHE A 103 0.23 10.37 21.90
N ASN A 104 1.30 9.80 22.43
CA ASN A 104 2.48 10.56 22.78
C ASN A 104 3.37 10.79 21.54
N LYS A 105 4.11 11.90 21.55
CA LYS A 105 5.12 12.15 20.53
C LYS A 105 6.17 11.03 20.59
N PRO A 106 6.50 10.40 19.45
CA PRO A 106 7.59 9.41 19.41
C PRO A 106 8.91 9.98 19.93
N SER A 107 9.63 9.22 20.75
CA SER A 107 10.95 9.61 21.25
C SER A 107 12.09 9.33 20.27
N ILE A 108 11.82 8.56 19.22
CA ILE A 108 12.75 8.26 18.12
C ILE A 108 12.08 8.62 16.80
N PRO A 109 12.85 8.88 15.73
CA PRO A 109 12.29 9.09 14.38
C PRO A 109 11.47 7.86 13.93
N VAL A 110 10.32 8.11 13.34
CA VAL A 110 9.43 7.07 12.79
C VAL A 110 9.13 7.40 11.35
N ALA A 111 9.45 6.48 10.44
CA ALA A 111 9.01 6.58 9.05
C ALA A 111 7.56 6.11 8.93
N MET A 112 6.77 6.80 8.10
CA MET A 112 5.33 6.60 7.98
C MET A 112 5.00 6.09 6.58
N ASN A 113 4.55 4.84 6.48
CA ASN A 113 4.27 4.19 5.19
C ASN A 113 3.30 4.97 4.27
N VAL A 114 2.43 5.80 4.82
CA VAL A 114 1.49 6.60 4.04
C VAL A 114 2.17 7.76 3.30
N SER A 115 3.21 8.34 3.89
CA SER A 115 3.99 9.43 3.30
C SER A 115 5.27 8.97 2.59
N GLY A 116 5.84 7.83 3.02
CA GLY A 116 7.16 7.38 2.58
C GLY A 116 8.30 8.25 3.13
N ASP A 117 8.10 8.88 4.28
CA ASP A 117 9.05 9.80 4.90
C ASP A 117 8.85 9.80 6.43
N PHE A 118 9.75 10.43 7.16
CA PHE A 118 9.64 10.59 8.60
C PHE A 118 8.41 11.42 9.00
N LEU A 119 7.82 11.04 10.14
CA LEU A 119 6.81 11.86 10.81
C LEU A 119 7.39 13.24 11.14
N LYS A 120 6.73 14.31 10.65
CA LYS A 120 7.17 15.69 10.81
C LYS A 120 6.55 16.33 12.05
N ASP A 121 7.24 17.33 12.59
CA ASP A 121 6.68 18.11 13.70
C ASP A 121 5.39 18.81 13.27
N GLY A 122 4.34 18.62 14.09
CA GLY A 122 3.00 19.18 13.83
C GLY A 122 2.08 18.32 12.98
N GLU A 123 2.53 17.21 12.44
CA GLU A 123 1.64 16.24 11.79
C GLU A 123 0.80 15.49 12.84
N ASP A 124 -0.47 15.27 12.52
CA ASP A 124 -1.35 14.47 13.37
C ASP A 124 -1.17 12.98 13.06
N LEU A 125 -0.54 12.27 14.00
CA LEU A 125 -0.31 10.83 13.88
C LEU A 125 -1.62 10.03 13.70
N LYS A 126 -2.72 10.47 14.30
CA LYS A 126 -4.03 9.82 14.17
C LYS A 126 -4.57 9.90 12.75
N GLU A 127 -4.42 11.08 12.11
CA GLU A 127 -4.81 11.27 10.72
C GLU A 127 -3.92 10.46 9.76
N LEU A 128 -2.62 10.38 10.01
CA LEU A 128 -1.71 9.55 9.19
C LEU A 128 -2.06 8.07 9.31
N LEU A 129 -2.35 7.58 10.51
CA LEU A 129 -2.75 6.17 10.71
C LEU A 129 -4.12 5.87 10.11
N LYS A 130 -5.06 6.82 10.17
CA LYS A 130 -6.34 6.73 9.44
C LYS A 130 -6.11 6.63 7.94
N ALA A 131 -5.32 7.55 7.39
CA ALA A 131 -5.03 7.60 5.97
C ALA A 131 -4.35 6.32 5.48
N GLN A 132 -3.47 5.70 6.28
CA GLN A 132 -2.78 4.46 5.93
C GLN A 132 -3.73 3.30 5.61
N VAL A 133 -4.92 3.27 6.21
CA VAL A 133 -5.89 2.19 5.99
C VAL A 133 -6.34 2.11 4.53
N SER A 134 -6.46 3.25 3.86
CA SER A 134 -6.99 3.37 2.49
C SER A 134 -5.99 3.89 1.45
N ASN A 135 -4.74 4.13 1.86
CA ASN A 135 -3.69 4.59 0.96
C ASN A 135 -2.52 3.60 0.89
N SER A 136 -1.77 3.70 -0.18
CA SER A 136 -0.62 2.83 -0.47
C SER A 136 0.42 2.83 0.65
N VAL A 137 1.05 1.68 0.82
CA VAL A 137 2.24 1.50 1.67
C VAL A 137 3.47 1.87 0.86
N ARG A 138 4.23 2.87 1.29
CA ARG A 138 5.44 3.38 0.62
C ARG A 138 6.72 2.92 1.32
N PHE A 139 6.82 1.62 1.59
CA PHE A 139 7.93 1.06 2.34
C PHE A 139 9.29 1.24 1.66
N GLU A 140 9.33 1.20 0.32
CA GLU A 140 10.54 1.52 -0.45
C GLU A 140 11.06 2.93 -0.13
N SER A 141 10.17 3.92 -0.12
CA SER A 141 10.52 5.31 0.24
C SER A 141 10.92 5.46 1.71
N ASP A 142 10.25 4.74 2.63
CA ASP A 142 10.64 4.71 4.05
C ASP A 142 12.06 4.18 4.23
N ALA A 143 12.39 3.08 3.55
CA ALA A 143 13.73 2.50 3.60
C ALA A 143 14.79 3.47 3.04
N GLU A 144 14.47 4.15 1.93
CA GLU A 144 15.36 5.19 1.38
C GLU A 144 15.55 6.37 2.33
N ALA A 145 14.46 6.84 2.97
CA ALA A 145 14.56 7.93 3.97
C ALA A 145 15.44 7.53 5.15
N LEU A 146 15.29 6.30 5.65
CA LEU A 146 16.13 5.77 6.73
C LEU A 146 17.59 5.64 6.31
N LEU A 147 17.89 5.14 5.11
CA LEU A 147 19.26 5.05 4.57
C LEU A 147 19.88 6.45 4.42
N LYS A 148 19.14 7.42 3.89
CA LYS A 148 19.59 8.83 3.78
C LYS A 148 19.88 9.46 5.16
N ALA A 149 19.16 9.03 6.19
CA ALA A 149 19.38 9.44 7.58
C ALA A 149 20.55 8.72 8.28
N GLY A 150 21.22 7.78 7.59
CA GLY A 150 22.40 7.07 8.09
C GLY A 150 22.12 5.72 8.74
N ALA A 151 20.96 5.12 8.52
CA ALA A 151 20.70 3.76 8.98
C ALA A 151 21.59 2.76 8.22
N GLU A 152 22.35 1.95 8.96
CA GLU A 152 23.25 0.92 8.40
C GLU A 152 22.73 -0.49 8.64
N THR A 153 21.81 -0.67 9.58
CA THR A 153 21.28 -1.98 9.97
C THR A 153 19.77 -1.91 10.08
N PHE A 154 19.11 -2.87 9.46
CA PHE A 154 17.66 -3.05 9.55
C PHE A 154 17.38 -4.36 10.32
N ILE A 155 16.50 -4.29 11.29
CA ILE A 155 16.06 -5.44 12.08
C ILE A 155 14.55 -5.59 11.93
N GLU A 156 14.10 -6.69 11.34
CA GLU A 156 12.70 -7.04 11.29
C GLU A 156 12.30 -7.74 12.59
N ILE A 157 11.24 -7.23 13.23
CA ILE A 157 10.69 -7.80 14.48
C ILE A 157 9.25 -8.22 14.21
N GLY A 158 9.00 -9.52 14.16
CA GLY A 158 7.68 -10.07 13.89
C GLY A 158 7.70 -11.57 13.68
N PRO A 159 6.51 -12.20 13.50
CA PRO A 159 6.41 -13.60 13.13
C PRO A 159 6.70 -13.78 11.64
N GLY A 160 7.37 -14.84 11.27
CA GLY A 160 7.71 -15.19 9.89
C GLY A 160 9.22 -15.07 9.60
N ASN A 161 9.59 -15.44 8.39
CA ASN A 161 10.94 -15.35 7.83
C ASN A 161 10.92 -14.41 6.65
#